data_467fafa5c8750f8ab4aafd1779ba9382
#
_entry.id   467fafa5c8750f8ab4aafd1779ba9382
#
_cell.length_a   1.000
_cell.length_b   1.000
_cell.length_c   1.000
_cell.angle_alpha   90.00
_cell.angle_beta   90.00
_cell.angle_gamma   90.00
#
_symmetry.space_group_name_H-M   'P 1'
#
loop_
_entity.id
_entity.type
_entity.pdbx_description
1 polymer ?
#
loop_
_entity_poly.entity_id
_entity_poly.type
_entity_poly.pdbx_seq_one_letter_code
_entity_poly.pdbx_strand_id
1 'polypeptide(L)'
;QQFCSWALMACGALTCLFMLGGCAAHGGASALDASADLVTPSDEPEARRRARIRLELASNYFEMGQTAVALDEVKQSLASDGAYADAYNLRGLIYLRLNDFAQAEESFRRALALRSGDSNLLHNFGWLLCQQKKYAQADQNFVSALDNPAYAARSKTLMARGLCQVSAAQYAQAEQSLVKAYELDAANPVVGYHLAALLLRRGELSRAQFYIRRLNNGEYANSESLWLGIKVERSLGDTVALMQLADQLRKRFPDSREWGAFERGAFNE
;
A
#
# COMPACT_ATOMS: atom_id res chain seq x y z
N GLN A 1 11.71 -61.36 -17.06
CA GLN A 1 12.90 -62.12 -17.49
C GLN A 1 14.08 -61.42 -16.85
N GLN A 2 14.58 -61.91 -15.71
CA GLN A 2 15.65 -62.92 -15.59
C GLN A 2 17.01 -62.26 -15.88
N PHE A 3 18.11 -62.36 -15.16
CA PHE A 3 18.55 -63.28 -14.11
C PHE A 3 19.71 -62.58 -13.40
N CYS A 4 19.88 -62.73 -12.10
CA CYS A 4 20.84 -63.65 -11.45
C CYS A 4 22.32 -63.19 -11.60
N SER A 5 23.20 -63.24 -10.70
CA SER A 5 23.34 -63.86 -9.41
C SER A 5 24.83 -63.88 -9.06
N TRP A 6 25.12 -63.99 -7.77
CA TRP A 6 26.29 -64.67 -7.16
C TRP A 6 27.64 -63.93 -7.18
N ALA A 7 28.37 -63.86 -6.22
CA ALA A 7 28.56 -64.39 -4.88
C ALA A 7 30.08 -64.51 -4.58
N LEU A 8 30.38 -64.40 -3.34
CA LEU A 8 31.32 -65.16 -2.51
C LEU A 8 32.75 -64.66 -2.27
N MET A 9 32.97 -64.38 -1.03
CA MET A 9 33.98 -64.96 -0.07
C MET A 9 35.48 -64.71 -0.38
N ALA A 10 36.23 -64.23 0.58
CA ALA A 10 36.82 -64.90 1.73
C ALA A 10 37.77 -63.95 2.46
N CYS A 11 37.65 -63.78 3.71
CA CYS A 11 38.47 -64.40 4.79
C CYS A 11 39.98 -64.05 4.76
N GLY A 12 40.44 -63.40 5.81
CA GLY A 12 41.86 -63.26 6.10
C GLY A 12 42.09 -62.50 7.41
N ALA A 13 42.39 -63.23 8.41
CA ALA A 13 42.52 -62.89 9.81
C ALA A 13 43.77 -62.09 10.19
N LEU A 14 43.64 -61.40 11.33
CA LEU A 14 44.63 -61.30 12.39
C LEU A 14 45.88 -60.46 12.17
N THR A 15 45.97 -59.31 12.85
CA THR A 15 46.98 -59.13 13.91
C THR A 15 46.75 -57.86 14.71
N CYS A 16 46.64 -58.02 16.02
CA CYS A 16 46.71 -56.97 17.02
C CYS A 16 48.10 -56.33 17.05
N LEU A 17 48.13 -55.00 17.09
CA LEU A 17 49.26 -54.33 17.74
C LEU A 17 48.74 -53.11 18.53
N PHE A 18 48.85 -53.23 19.84
CA PHE A 18 48.67 -52.10 20.80
C PHE A 18 49.74 -51.06 20.56
N MET A 19 49.35 -49.82 20.29
CA MET A 19 50.18 -48.65 20.59
C MET A 19 49.34 -47.63 21.37
N LEU A 20 49.66 -47.49 22.61
CA LEU A 20 49.29 -46.34 23.44
C LEU A 20 50.00 -45.10 22.88
N GLY A 21 49.25 -44.07 22.61
CA GLY A 21 49.84 -42.79 22.14
C GLY A 21 48.85 -41.65 22.22
N GLY A 22 48.95 -40.89 23.30
CA GLY A 22 48.76 -39.45 23.33
C GLY A 22 47.34 -38.92 23.29
N CYS A 23 46.80 -38.58 24.43
CA CYS A 23 45.75 -37.55 24.57
C CYS A 23 46.24 -36.24 23.99
N ALA A 24 45.89 -35.92 22.72
CA ALA A 24 45.85 -34.56 22.25
C ALA A 24 44.41 -34.06 22.47
N ALA A 25 44.23 -33.28 23.52
CA ALA A 25 43.05 -32.50 23.71
C ALA A 25 42.95 -31.49 22.54
N HIS A 26 42.26 -31.87 21.48
CA HIS A 26 41.72 -30.93 20.55
C HIS A 26 40.56 -30.21 21.27
N GLY A 27 40.87 -29.02 21.83
CA GLY A 27 39.86 -28.05 22.17
C GLY A 27 39.00 -27.81 20.94
N GLY A 28 37.89 -28.55 20.85
CA GLY A 28 36.79 -28.14 20.02
C GLY A 28 36.33 -26.80 20.53
N ALA A 29 36.73 -25.76 19.80
CA ALA A 29 36.04 -24.49 19.88
C ALA A 29 34.60 -24.84 19.50
N SER A 30 33.77 -25.06 20.51
CA SER A 30 32.33 -24.92 20.36
C SER A 30 32.17 -23.55 19.68
N ALA A 31 31.75 -23.57 18.42
CA ALA A 31 31.08 -22.41 17.87
C ALA A 31 29.92 -22.14 18.83
N LEU A 32 30.20 -21.27 19.80
CA LEU A 32 29.15 -20.64 20.57
C LEU A 32 28.25 -20.05 19.53
N ASP A 33 27.08 -20.63 19.36
CA ASP A 33 25.94 -19.99 18.78
C ASP A 33 26.02 -18.53 19.24
N ALA A 34 26.36 -17.64 18.29
CA ALA A 34 26.09 -16.25 18.47
C ALA A 34 24.55 -16.20 18.53
N SER A 35 24.02 -16.41 19.73
CA SER A 35 22.64 -16.04 20.01
C SER A 35 22.55 -14.61 19.55
N ALA A 36 21.90 -14.39 18.41
CA ALA A 36 21.60 -13.05 17.94
C ALA A 36 20.95 -12.36 19.15
N ASP A 37 21.67 -11.43 19.77
CA ASP A 37 21.16 -10.70 20.91
C ASP A 37 19.78 -10.16 20.50
N LEU A 38 18.76 -10.55 21.25
CA LEU A 38 17.41 -10.08 21.03
C LEU A 38 17.42 -8.56 21.22
N VAL A 39 17.45 -7.83 20.12
CA VAL A 39 17.39 -6.36 20.13
C VAL A 39 16.07 -5.94 20.77
N THR A 40 16.16 -5.32 21.91
CA THR A 40 15.01 -4.83 22.68
C THR A 40 14.90 -3.30 22.55
N PRO A 41 13.76 -2.69 22.90
CA PRO A 41 13.64 -1.24 22.92
C PRO A 41 14.68 -0.55 23.83
N SER A 42 15.24 -1.28 24.82
CA SER A 42 16.31 -0.75 25.69
C SER A 42 17.65 -0.62 24.98
N ASP A 43 17.85 -1.32 23.88
CA ASP A 43 19.08 -1.31 23.09
C ASP A 43 19.06 -0.20 22.02
N GLU A 44 17.92 0.51 21.89
CA GLU A 44 17.79 1.60 20.94
C GLU A 44 18.75 2.76 21.28
N PRO A 45 19.63 3.17 20.35
CA PRO A 45 20.55 4.31 20.60
C PRO A 45 19.77 5.57 20.98
N GLU A 46 20.31 6.33 21.93
CA GLU A 46 19.70 7.58 22.42
C GLU A 46 19.32 8.56 21.29
N ALA A 47 20.16 8.67 20.27
CA ALA A 47 19.89 9.49 19.10
C ALA A 47 18.65 9.04 18.36
N ARG A 48 18.50 7.72 18.14
CA ARG A 48 17.33 7.11 17.48
C ARG A 48 16.08 7.26 18.34
N ARG A 49 16.18 7.07 19.65
CA ARG A 49 15.06 7.24 20.58
C ARG A 49 14.53 8.68 20.54
N ARG A 50 15.41 9.68 20.60
CA ARG A 50 15.03 11.09 20.47
C ARG A 50 14.38 11.37 19.11
N ALA A 51 14.97 10.85 18.03
CA ALA A 51 14.43 11.00 16.68
C ALA A 51 13.03 10.41 16.56
N ARG A 52 12.80 9.22 17.13
CA ARG A 52 11.50 8.55 17.12
C ARG A 52 10.43 9.34 17.87
N ILE A 53 10.74 9.84 19.08
CA ILE A 53 9.78 10.65 19.86
C ILE A 53 9.39 11.93 19.09
N ARG A 54 10.36 12.59 18.44
CA ARG A 54 10.10 13.77 17.60
C ARG A 54 9.25 13.40 16.38
N LEU A 55 9.50 12.24 15.78
CA LEU A 55 8.72 11.76 14.63
C LEU A 55 7.25 11.44 15.01
N GLU A 56 7.03 10.81 16.17
CA GLU A 56 5.69 10.54 16.69
C GLU A 56 4.92 11.85 16.90
N LEU A 57 5.58 12.86 17.49
CA LEU A 57 5.00 14.19 17.66
C LEU A 57 4.69 14.85 16.31
N ALA A 58 5.61 14.77 15.36
CA ALA A 58 5.43 15.26 14.00
C ALA A 58 4.23 14.60 13.30
N SER A 59 4.06 13.28 13.46
CA SER A 59 2.94 12.53 12.89
C SER A 59 1.61 13.02 13.43
N ASN A 60 1.51 13.24 14.74
CA ASN A 60 0.30 13.77 15.36
C ASN A 60 -0.04 15.18 14.83
N TYR A 61 0.94 16.08 14.75
CA TYR A 61 0.72 17.41 14.17
C TYR A 61 0.31 17.35 12.69
N PHE A 62 0.90 16.42 11.94
CA PHE A 62 0.54 16.22 10.54
C PHE A 62 -0.91 15.74 10.38
N GLU A 63 -1.37 14.80 11.20
CA GLU A 63 -2.76 14.32 11.24
C GLU A 63 -3.72 15.44 11.61
N MET A 64 -3.35 16.31 12.55
CA MET A 64 -4.11 17.50 12.95
C MET A 64 -4.09 18.63 11.89
N GLY A 65 -3.41 18.44 10.76
CA GLY A 65 -3.28 19.46 9.71
C GLY A 65 -2.30 20.59 10.04
N GLN A 66 -1.57 20.52 11.16
CA GLN A 66 -0.58 21.52 11.59
C GLN A 66 0.76 21.29 10.86
N THR A 67 0.72 21.46 9.55
CA THR A 67 1.79 21.04 8.63
C THR A 67 3.14 21.73 8.92
N ALA A 68 3.13 23.01 9.30
CA ALA A 68 4.36 23.74 9.60
C ALA A 68 5.03 23.22 10.87
N VAL A 69 4.25 22.94 11.93
CA VAL A 69 4.76 22.37 13.17
C VAL A 69 5.28 20.95 12.94
N ALA A 70 4.53 20.14 12.20
CA ALA A 70 4.97 18.80 11.82
C ALA A 70 6.31 18.81 11.08
N LEU A 71 6.51 19.76 10.16
CA LEU A 71 7.78 19.90 9.43
C LEU A 71 8.95 20.27 10.35
N ASP A 72 8.73 21.15 11.34
CA ASP A 72 9.74 21.51 12.31
C ASP A 72 10.17 20.31 13.18
N GLU A 73 9.18 19.56 13.68
CA GLU A 73 9.46 18.36 14.48
C GLU A 73 10.19 17.27 13.66
N VAL A 74 9.87 17.12 12.37
CA VAL A 74 10.63 16.21 11.47
C VAL A 74 12.07 16.68 11.31
N LYS A 75 12.32 17.99 11.17
CA LYS A 75 13.70 18.53 11.11
C LYS A 75 14.46 18.21 12.38
N GLN A 76 13.84 18.34 13.55
CA GLN A 76 14.46 17.99 14.83
C GLN A 76 14.71 16.48 14.97
N SER A 77 13.80 15.66 14.45
CA SER A 77 13.99 14.20 14.35
C SER A 77 15.24 13.88 13.53
N LEU A 78 15.35 14.45 12.33
CA LEU A 78 16.50 14.24 11.43
C LEU A 78 17.81 14.84 11.96
N ALA A 79 17.74 15.90 12.74
CA ALA A 79 18.90 16.46 13.43
C ALA A 79 19.41 15.52 14.54
N SER A 80 18.52 14.76 15.17
CA SER A 80 18.85 13.74 16.16
C SER A 80 19.43 12.48 15.51
N ASP A 81 18.83 12.02 14.40
CA ASP A 81 19.29 10.87 13.63
C ASP A 81 19.07 11.08 12.13
N GLY A 82 20.12 11.46 11.43
CA GLY A 82 20.11 11.70 9.97
C GLY A 82 19.95 10.44 9.10
N ALA A 83 19.93 9.25 9.70
CA ALA A 83 19.71 7.98 9.01
C ALA A 83 18.32 7.38 9.30
N TYR A 84 17.35 8.22 9.72
CA TYR A 84 16.01 7.75 10.06
C TYR A 84 15.07 7.82 8.85
N ALA A 85 14.90 6.70 8.15
CA ALA A 85 14.11 6.60 6.93
C ALA A 85 12.64 7.05 7.12
N ASP A 86 12.02 6.73 8.27
CA ASP A 86 10.63 7.12 8.56
C ASP A 86 10.46 8.64 8.69
N ALA A 87 11.47 9.33 9.21
CA ALA A 87 11.45 10.79 9.29
C ALA A 87 11.52 11.43 7.88
N TYR A 88 12.33 10.87 6.98
CA TYR A 88 12.34 11.29 5.58
C TYR A 88 11.02 10.98 4.89
N ASN A 89 10.39 9.83 5.18
CA ASN A 89 9.08 9.49 4.65
C ASN A 89 8.01 10.52 5.06
N LEU A 90 7.92 10.84 6.35
CA LEU A 90 6.97 11.84 6.82
C LEU A 90 7.27 13.22 6.24
N ARG A 91 8.55 13.60 6.13
CA ARG A 91 8.97 14.85 5.46
C ARG A 91 8.44 14.89 4.01
N GLY A 92 8.55 13.78 3.29
CA GLY A 92 8.02 13.64 1.94
C GLY A 92 6.51 13.80 1.87
N LEU A 93 5.76 13.20 2.80
CA LEU A 93 4.31 13.34 2.88
C LEU A 93 3.88 14.78 3.24
N ILE A 94 4.62 15.44 4.12
CA ILE A 94 4.39 16.86 4.47
C ILE A 94 4.56 17.75 3.24
N TYR A 95 5.67 17.62 2.53
CA TYR A 95 5.91 18.41 1.32
C TYR A 95 4.93 18.10 0.19
N LEU A 96 4.51 16.82 0.07
CA LEU A 96 3.45 16.43 -0.86
C LEU A 96 2.12 17.16 -0.56
N ARG A 97 1.73 17.26 0.71
CA ARG A 97 0.54 18.01 1.14
C ARG A 97 0.68 19.51 0.85
N LEU A 98 1.90 20.04 0.91
CA LEU A 98 2.21 21.43 0.58
C LEU A 98 2.34 21.68 -0.94
N ASN A 99 2.20 20.65 -1.77
CA ASN A 99 2.46 20.64 -3.21
C ASN A 99 3.90 21.03 -3.58
N ASP A 100 4.85 20.94 -2.65
CA ASP A 100 6.27 21.06 -2.94
C ASP A 100 6.82 19.71 -3.40
N PHE A 101 6.56 19.39 -4.65
CA PHE A 101 6.91 18.09 -5.23
C PHE A 101 8.42 17.86 -5.29
N ALA A 102 9.23 18.91 -5.39
CA ALA A 102 10.68 18.79 -5.44
C ALA A 102 11.25 18.31 -4.09
N GLN A 103 10.84 18.94 -3.00
CA GLN A 103 11.24 18.55 -1.64
C GLN A 103 10.64 17.20 -1.23
N ALA A 104 9.42 16.89 -1.68
CA ALA A 104 8.82 15.58 -1.47
C ALA A 104 9.63 14.48 -2.16
N GLU A 105 10.02 14.69 -3.42
CA GLU A 105 10.81 13.74 -4.21
C GLU A 105 12.20 13.49 -3.59
N GLU A 106 12.89 14.56 -3.18
CA GLU A 106 14.18 14.46 -2.47
C GLU A 106 14.03 13.64 -1.18
N SER A 107 12.97 13.90 -0.41
CA SER A 107 12.71 13.22 0.85
C SER A 107 12.44 11.72 0.67
N PHE A 108 11.56 11.34 -0.28
CA PHE A 108 11.29 9.93 -0.56
C PHE A 108 12.50 9.20 -1.13
N ARG A 109 13.29 9.84 -2.01
CA ARG A 109 14.54 9.26 -2.50
C ARG A 109 15.53 8.99 -1.37
N ARG A 110 15.64 9.90 -0.42
CA ARG A 110 16.50 9.72 0.76
C ARG A 110 16.00 8.57 1.64
N ALA A 111 14.69 8.47 1.87
CA ALA A 111 14.08 7.36 2.60
C ALA A 111 14.37 6.02 1.92
N LEU A 112 14.18 5.93 0.60
CA LEU A 112 14.44 4.73 -0.18
C LEU A 112 15.92 4.37 -0.25
N ALA A 113 16.84 5.34 -0.24
CA ALA A 113 18.28 5.07 -0.14
C ALA A 113 18.65 4.40 1.20
N LEU A 114 17.91 4.66 2.25
CA LEU A 114 18.08 4.04 3.57
C LEU A 114 17.39 2.67 3.70
N ARG A 115 16.24 2.48 3.03
CA ARG A 115 15.42 1.25 3.04
C ARG A 115 14.82 1.00 1.66
N SER A 116 15.62 0.50 0.73
CA SER A 116 15.30 0.40 -0.70
C SER A 116 14.08 -0.47 -1.04
N GLY A 117 13.81 -1.51 -0.26
CA GLY A 117 12.70 -2.45 -0.50
C GLY A 117 11.45 -2.20 0.33
N ASP A 118 11.37 -1.08 1.03
CA ASP A 118 10.22 -0.80 1.90
C ASP A 118 8.97 -0.47 1.08
N SER A 119 7.96 -1.34 1.18
CA SER A 119 6.73 -1.23 0.41
C SER A 119 5.92 0.04 0.70
N ASN A 120 5.98 0.57 1.93
CA ASN A 120 5.30 1.83 2.27
C ASN A 120 5.99 3.03 1.61
N LEU A 121 7.32 3.04 1.60
CA LEU A 121 8.09 4.08 0.93
C LEU A 121 7.86 4.06 -0.58
N LEU A 122 7.88 2.88 -1.19
CA LEU A 122 7.60 2.69 -2.61
C LEU A 122 6.17 3.13 -2.97
N HIS A 123 5.18 2.80 -2.13
CA HIS A 123 3.80 3.27 -2.29
C HIS A 123 3.71 4.80 -2.28
N ASN A 124 4.30 5.45 -1.26
CA ASN A 124 4.22 6.89 -1.10
C ASN A 124 4.96 7.63 -2.23
N PHE A 125 6.12 7.12 -2.63
CA PHE A 125 6.87 7.68 -3.76
C PHE A 125 6.13 7.46 -5.09
N GLY A 126 5.52 6.29 -5.30
CA GLY A 126 4.65 6.02 -6.45
C GLY A 126 3.50 7.02 -6.53
N TRP A 127 2.86 7.33 -5.40
CA TRP A 127 1.79 8.32 -5.35
C TRP A 127 2.27 9.74 -5.71
N LEU A 128 3.41 10.18 -5.17
CA LEU A 128 4.03 11.46 -5.58
C LEU A 128 4.28 11.52 -7.09
N LEU A 129 4.89 10.48 -7.65
CA LEU A 129 5.17 10.41 -9.09
C LEU A 129 3.90 10.47 -9.93
N CYS A 130 2.82 9.86 -9.45
CA CYS A 130 1.50 9.96 -10.07
C CYS A 130 0.99 11.40 -10.08
N GLN A 131 1.09 12.14 -8.96
CA GLN A 131 0.71 13.55 -8.89
C GLN A 131 1.55 14.42 -9.84
N GLN A 132 2.80 14.06 -10.05
CA GLN A 132 3.68 14.70 -11.05
C GLN A 132 3.39 14.26 -12.50
N LYS A 133 2.38 13.40 -12.73
CA LYS A 133 2.06 12.78 -14.03
C LYS A 133 3.18 11.92 -14.62
N LYS A 134 4.13 11.47 -13.80
CA LYS A 134 5.20 10.52 -14.14
C LYS A 134 4.65 9.08 -14.04
N TYR A 135 3.59 8.77 -14.80
CA TYR A 135 2.76 7.57 -14.63
C TYR A 135 3.51 6.25 -14.75
N ALA A 136 4.44 6.14 -15.69
CA ALA A 136 5.23 4.91 -15.85
C ALA A 136 6.12 4.63 -14.63
N GLN A 137 6.76 5.66 -14.08
CA GLN A 137 7.58 5.52 -12.88
C GLN A 137 6.72 5.25 -11.64
N ALA A 138 5.53 5.86 -11.56
CA ALA A 138 4.56 5.60 -10.50
C ALA A 138 4.15 4.13 -10.50
N ASP A 139 3.79 3.58 -11.67
CA ASP A 139 3.38 2.18 -11.81
C ASP A 139 4.48 1.21 -11.39
N GLN A 140 5.73 1.46 -11.78
CA GLN A 140 6.89 0.66 -11.36
C GLN A 140 7.03 0.63 -9.83
N ASN A 141 6.90 1.78 -9.16
CA ASN A 141 7.00 1.83 -7.70
C ASN A 141 5.83 1.09 -7.02
N PHE A 142 4.59 1.22 -7.53
CA PHE A 142 3.46 0.46 -7.01
C PHE A 142 3.63 -1.04 -7.21
N VAL A 143 4.12 -1.50 -8.36
CA VAL A 143 4.43 -2.91 -8.61
C VAL A 143 5.46 -3.40 -7.60
N SER A 144 6.59 -2.70 -7.47
CA SER A 144 7.65 -3.07 -6.52
C SER A 144 7.14 -3.11 -5.06
N ALA A 145 6.24 -2.20 -4.68
CA ALA A 145 5.61 -2.24 -3.35
C ALA A 145 4.76 -3.52 -3.16
N LEU A 146 4.11 -3.99 -4.21
CA LEU A 146 3.23 -5.16 -4.21
C LEU A 146 3.97 -6.50 -4.33
N ASP A 147 5.25 -6.49 -4.73
CA ASP A 147 6.09 -7.69 -4.85
C ASP A 147 6.37 -8.35 -3.49
N ASN A 148 6.30 -7.59 -2.39
CA ASN A 148 6.41 -8.13 -1.05
C ASN A 148 5.10 -8.82 -0.61
N PRO A 149 5.06 -10.16 -0.46
CA PRO A 149 3.84 -10.87 -0.07
C PRO A 149 3.36 -10.54 1.35
N ALA A 150 4.27 -10.12 2.24
CA ALA A 150 3.95 -9.74 3.62
C ALA A 150 3.44 -8.30 3.76
N TYR A 151 3.35 -7.55 2.67
CA TYR A 151 2.90 -6.16 2.71
C TYR A 151 1.41 -6.05 3.04
N ALA A 152 1.08 -5.54 4.22
CA ALA A 152 -0.29 -5.48 4.72
C ALA A 152 -1.18 -4.48 3.95
N ALA A 153 -0.62 -3.36 3.46
CA ALA A 153 -1.41 -2.32 2.80
C ALA A 153 -1.58 -2.53 1.28
N ARG A 154 -1.66 -3.79 0.83
CA ARG A 154 -1.79 -4.16 -0.60
C ARG A 154 -3.03 -3.54 -1.25
N SER A 155 -4.20 -3.59 -0.58
CA SER A 155 -5.45 -2.99 -1.09
C SER A 155 -5.29 -1.50 -1.33
N LYS A 156 -4.69 -0.76 -0.38
CA LYS A 156 -4.42 0.67 -0.51
C LYS A 156 -3.51 0.98 -1.71
N THR A 157 -2.48 0.17 -1.92
CA THR A 157 -1.55 0.36 -3.05
C THR A 157 -2.19 0.03 -4.39
N LEU A 158 -3.00 -1.03 -4.47
CA LEU A 158 -3.76 -1.37 -5.67
C LEU A 158 -4.79 -0.29 -6.01
N MET A 159 -5.46 0.28 -5.01
CA MET A 159 -6.36 1.43 -5.19
C MET A 159 -5.59 2.63 -5.76
N ALA A 160 -4.48 3.03 -5.12
CA ALA A 160 -3.67 4.16 -5.57
C ALA A 160 -3.15 3.95 -7.01
N ARG A 161 -2.69 2.73 -7.33
CA ARG A 161 -2.28 2.34 -8.68
C ARG A 161 -3.43 2.48 -9.68
N GLY A 162 -4.62 1.98 -9.34
CA GLY A 162 -5.81 2.08 -10.19
C GLY A 162 -6.23 3.53 -10.45
N LEU A 163 -6.22 4.37 -9.41
CA LEU A 163 -6.50 5.81 -9.54
C LEU A 163 -5.48 6.53 -10.43
N CYS A 164 -4.21 6.17 -10.28
CA CYS A 164 -3.14 6.70 -11.12
C CYS A 164 -3.32 6.28 -12.59
N GLN A 165 -3.70 5.03 -12.84
CA GLN A 165 -4.00 4.51 -14.18
C GLN A 165 -5.24 5.18 -14.80
N VAL A 166 -6.27 5.51 -13.99
CA VAL A 166 -7.40 6.34 -14.46
C VAL A 166 -6.90 7.71 -14.93
N SER A 167 -6.03 8.35 -14.14
CA SER A 167 -5.45 9.66 -14.48
C SER A 167 -4.58 9.62 -15.73
N ALA A 168 -3.96 8.46 -16.01
CA ALA A 168 -3.19 8.17 -17.21
C ALA A 168 -4.06 7.74 -18.42
N ALA A 169 -5.40 7.71 -18.29
CA ALA A 169 -6.34 7.16 -19.25
C ALA A 169 -6.13 5.66 -19.60
N GLN A 170 -5.46 4.91 -18.74
CA GLN A 170 -5.19 3.47 -18.88
C GLN A 170 -6.34 2.66 -18.25
N TYR A 171 -7.54 2.80 -18.79
CA TYR A 171 -8.78 2.32 -18.14
C TYR A 171 -8.85 0.80 -17.94
N ALA A 172 -8.29 0.00 -18.85
CA ALA A 172 -8.27 -1.46 -18.71
C ALA A 172 -7.38 -1.91 -17.54
N GLN A 173 -6.20 -1.31 -17.40
CA GLN A 173 -5.30 -1.57 -16.28
C GLN A 173 -5.88 -1.05 -14.97
N ALA A 174 -6.51 0.12 -15.00
CA ALA A 174 -7.19 0.71 -13.84
C ALA A 174 -8.28 -0.23 -13.29
N GLU A 175 -9.10 -0.81 -14.17
CA GLU A 175 -10.11 -1.78 -13.75
C GLU A 175 -9.47 -2.99 -13.07
N GLN A 176 -8.42 -3.58 -13.65
CA GLN A 176 -7.75 -4.72 -13.06
C GLN A 176 -7.19 -4.40 -11.66
N SER A 177 -6.57 -3.23 -11.50
CA SER A 177 -6.01 -2.79 -10.21
C SER A 177 -7.11 -2.55 -9.18
N LEU A 178 -8.20 -1.86 -9.57
CA LEU A 178 -9.32 -1.56 -8.68
C LEU A 178 -10.13 -2.82 -8.31
N VAL A 179 -10.32 -3.78 -9.22
CA VAL A 179 -10.97 -5.06 -8.91
C VAL A 179 -10.16 -5.83 -7.87
N LYS A 180 -8.84 -5.93 -8.05
CA LYS A 180 -7.97 -6.57 -7.04
C LYS A 180 -7.99 -5.83 -5.70
N ALA A 181 -8.09 -4.50 -5.70
CA ALA A 181 -8.25 -3.73 -4.48
C ALA A 181 -9.57 -4.05 -3.79
N TYR A 182 -10.66 -4.17 -4.56
CA TYR A 182 -11.98 -4.52 -4.07
C TYR A 182 -12.06 -5.95 -3.52
N GLU A 183 -11.39 -6.90 -4.15
CA GLU A 183 -11.29 -8.29 -3.66
C GLU A 183 -10.62 -8.37 -2.28
N LEU A 184 -9.64 -7.49 -2.01
CA LEU A 184 -8.95 -7.41 -0.72
C LEU A 184 -9.72 -6.59 0.32
N ASP A 185 -10.49 -5.59 -0.11
CA ASP A 185 -11.25 -4.70 0.76
C ASP A 185 -12.53 -4.21 0.03
N ALA A 186 -13.55 -5.05 0.06
CA ALA A 186 -14.84 -4.77 -0.57
C ALA A 186 -15.67 -3.69 0.16
N ALA A 187 -15.26 -3.28 1.35
CA ALA A 187 -15.93 -2.23 2.12
C ALA A 187 -15.39 -0.82 1.77
N ASN A 188 -14.29 -0.73 1.04
CA ASN A 188 -13.68 0.55 0.70
C ASN A 188 -14.56 1.37 -0.26
N PRO A 189 -15.14 2.49 0.19
CA PRO A 189 -16.07 3.28 -0.60
C PRO A 189 -15.41 3.92 -1.83
N VAL A 190 -14.13 4.27 -1.73
CA VAL A 190 -13.38 4.89 -2.82
C VAL A 190 -13.22 3.90 -3.98
N VAL A 191 -12.88 2.66 -3.69
CA VAL A 191 -12.73 1.62 -4.70
C VAL A 191 -14.07 1.34 -5.39
N GLY A 192 -15.15 1.17 -4.61
CA GLY A 192 -16.49 0.94 -5.15
C GLY A 192 -16.97 2.06 -6.07
N TYR A 193 -16.75 3.31 -5.64
CA TYR A 193 -17.08 4.50 -6.44
C TYR A 193 -16.32 4.53 -7.78
N HIS A 194 -14.99 4.39 -7.74
CA HIS A 194 -14.17 4.47 -8.95
C HIS A 194 -14.39 3.32 -9.91
N LEU A 195 -14.68 2.12 -9.42
CA LEU A 195 -15.10 1.00 -10.26
C LEU A 195 -16.43 1.32 -10.95
N ALA A 196 -17.43 1.79 -10.23
CA ALA A 196 -18.72 2.16 -10.80
C ALA A 196 -18.58 3.26 -11.86
N ALA A 197 -17.80 4.31 -11.57
CA ALA A 197 -17.56 5.42 -12.50
C ALA A 197 -16.85 4.95 -13.79
N LEU A 198 -15.83 4.10 -13.65
CA LEU A 198 -15.08 3.54 -14.76
C LEU A 198 -15.98 2.66 -15.65
N LEU A 199 -16.77 1.80 -15.04
CA LEU A 199 -17.67 0.87 -15.72
C LEU A 199 -18.84 1.61 -16.41
N LEU A 200 -19.39 2.66 -15.77
CA LEU A 200 -20.38 3.56 -16.42
C LEU A 200 -19.79 4.19 -17.68
N ARG A 201 -18.57 4.71 -17.60
CA ARG A 201 -17.86 5.31 -18.74
C ARG A 201 -17.67 4.32 -19.90
N ARG A 202 -17.49 3.03 -19.60
CA ARG A 202 -17.35 1.95 -20.60
C ARG A 202 -18.67 1.38 -21.09
N GLY A 203 -19.81 1.83 -20.55
CA GLY A 203 -21.14 1.30 -20.88
C GLY A 203 -21.44 -0.05 -20.22
N GLU A 204 -20.62 -0.51 -19.27
CA GLU A 204 -20.85 -1.78 -18.56
C GLU A 204 -21.81 -1.56 -17.38
N LEU A 205 -23.05 -1.19 -17.73
CA LEU A 205 -24.04 -0.60 -16.82
C LEU A 205 -24.41 -1.52 -15.65
N SER A 206 -24.64 -2.82 -15.92
CA SER A 206 -25.01 -3.79 -14.85
C SER A 206 -23.89 -3.97 -13.81
N ARG A 207 -22.64 -3.94 -14.26
CA ARG A 207 -21.50 -4.02 -13.34
C ARG A 207 -21.34 -2.71 -12.56
N ALA A 208 -21.50 -1.55 -13.22
CA ALA A 208 -21.49 -0.25 -12.54
C ALA A 208 -22.57 -0.18 -11.45
N GLN A 209 -23.78 -0.67 -11.77
CA GLN A 209 -24.91 -0.75 -10.83
C GLN A 209 -24.58 -1.58 -9.59
N PHE A 210 -23.93 -2.74 -9.77
CA PHE A 210 -23.53 -3.60 -8.66
C PHE A 210 -22.67 -2.85 -7.63
N TYR A 211 -21.61 -2.17 -8.08
CA TYR A 211 -20.70 -1.47 -7.19
C TYR A 211 -21.35 -0.24 -6.54
N ILE A 212 -22.09 0.56 -7.34
CA ILE A 212 -22.65 1.80 -6.81
C ILE A 212 -23.86 1.57 -5.88
N ARG A 213 -24.69 0.55 -6.14
CA ARG A 213 -25.77 0.18 -5.22
C ARG A 213 -25.23 -0.31 -3.89
N ARG A 214 -24.15 -1.11 -3.90
CA ARG A 214 -23.53 -1.57 -2.66
C ARG A 214 -22.99 -0.41 -1.84
N LEU A 215 -22.35 0.57 -2.47
CA LEU A 215 -21.89 1.78 -1.79
C LEU A 215 -23.06 2.62 -1.24
N ASN A 216 -24.07 2.87 -2.05
CA ASN A 216 -25.18 3.73 -1.68
C ASN A 216 -26.14 3.11 -0.65
N ASN A 217 -26.13 1.79 -0.49
CA ASN A 217 -26.85 1.10 0.58
C ASN A 217 -26.05 1.03 1.90
N GLY A 218 -24.79 1.47 1.90
CA GLY A 218 -23.93 1.51 3.07
C GLY A 218 -23.91 2.87 3.77
N GLU A 219 -23.15 2.94 4.85
CA GLU A 219 -22.97 4.16 5.66
C GLU A 219 -22.17 5.27 4.96
N TYR A 220 -21.36 4.92 3.97
CA TYR A 220 -20.49 5.86 3.25
C TYR A 220 -21.16 6.54 2.05
N ALA A 221 -22.48 6.36 1.88
CA ALA A 221 -23.22 7.05 0.84
C ALA A 221 -23.16 8.56 1.02
N ASN A 222 -22.72 9.27 -0.02
CA ASN A 222 -22.59 10.73 -0.05
C ASN A 222 -23.23 11.30 -1.34
N SER A 223 -23.22 12.63 -1.51
CA SER A 223 -23.83 13.28 -2.66
C SER A 223 -23.27 12.80 -3.98
N GLU A 224 -21.95 12.63 -4.09
CA GLU A 224 -21.28 12.19 -5.31
C GLU A 224 -21.65 10.74 -5.67
N SER A 225 -21.70 9.84 -4.68
CA SER A 225 -22.05 8.45 -4.90
C SER A 225 -23.53 8.26 -5.26
N LEU A 226 -24.42 9.02 -4.65
CA LEU A 226 -25.84 9.03 -5.02
C LEU A 226 -26.03 9.57 -6.43
N TRP A 227 -25.32 10.63 -6.78
CA TRP A 227 -25.34 11.19 -8.13
C TRP A 227 -24.82 10.21 -9.19
N LEU A 228 -23.72 9.51 -8.90
CA LEU A 228 -23.24 8.46 -9.79
C LEU A 228 -24.27 7.34 -9.94
N GLY A 229 -24.93 6.92 -8.86
CA GLY A 229 -26.02 5.96 -8.89
C GLY A 229 -27.16 6.43 -9.77
N ILE A 230 -27.60 7.68 -9.64
CA ILE A 230 -28.64 8.29 -10.51
C ILE A 230 -28.23 8.22 -11.99
N LYS A 231 -26.98 8.53 -12.33
CA LYS A 231 -26.49 8.43 -13.72
C LYS A 231 -26.49 6.99 -14.22
N VAL A 232 -26.14 6.02 -13.40
CA VAL A 232 -26.16 4.59 -13.75
C VAL A 232 -27.59 4.11 -13.98
N GLU A 233 -28.53 4.39 -13.03
CA GLU A 233 -29.93 3.96 -13.15
C GLU A 233 -30.62 4.61 -14.36
N ARG A 234 -30.32 5.89 -14.61
CA ARG A 234 -30.78 6.57 -15.82
C ARG A 234 -30.32 5.86 -17.09
N SER A 235 -29.06 5.46 -17.15
CA SER A 235 -28.48 4.78 -18.32
C SER A 235 -29.08 3.38 -18.51
N LEU A 236 -29.55 2.74 -17.43
CA LEU A 236 -30.26 1.47 -17.44
C LEU A 236 -31.76 1.62 -17.77
N GLY A 237 -32.30 2.84 -17.68
CA GLY A 237 -33.74 3.10 -17.85
C GLY A 237 -34.57 2.76 -16.59
N ASP A 238 -33.94 2.50 -15.44
CA ASP A 238 -34.64 2.23 -14.18
C ASP A 238 -35.08 3.54 -13.52
N THR A 239 -36.23 4.05 -13.96
CA THR A 239 -36.79 5.33 -13.46
C THR A 239 -37.15 5.26 -11.99
N VAL A 240 -37.57 4.08 -11.48
CA VAL A 240 -37.97 3.91 -10.07
C VAL A 240 -36.76 4.05 -9.16
N ALA A 241 -35.69 3.31 -9.44
CA ALA A 241 -34.45 3.40 -8.66
C ALA A 241 -33.82 4.81 -8.77
N LEU A 242 -33.86 5.41 -9.95
CA LEU A 242 -33.39 6.78 -10.16
C LEU A 242 -34.11 7.75 -9.22
N MET A 243 -35.45 7.72 -9.19
CA MET A 243 -36.23 8.64 -8.34
C MET A 243 -36.04 8.40 -6.85
N GLN A 244 -35.82 7.14 -6.42
CA GLN A 244 -35.46 6.82 -5.03
C GLN A 244 -34.12 7.42 -4.63
N LEU A 245 -33.10 7.34 -5.50
CA LEU A 245 -31.79 7.96 -5.23
C LEU A 245 -31.86 9.48 -5.26
N ALA A 246 -32.67 10.07 -6.16
CA ALA A 246 -32.89 11.52 -6.21
C ALA A 246 -33.58 12.04 -4.95
N ASP A 247 -34.56 11.30 -4.41
CA ASP A 247 -35.20 11.67 -3.14
C ASP A 247 -34.22 11.56 -1.96
N GLN A 248 -33.35 10.56 -1.93
CA GLN A 248 -32.27 10.45 -0.95
C GLN A 248 -31.28 11.63 -1.07
N LEU A 249 -30.85 11.98 -2.28
CA LEU A 249 -29.94 13.09 -2.55
C LEU A 249 -30.55 14.39 -2.05
N ARG A 250 -31.80 14.68 -2.41
CA ARG A 250 -32.52 15.86 -1.96
C ARG A 250 -32.63 15.95 -0.42
N LYS A 251 -32.99 14.84 0.25
CA LYS A 251 -33.24 14.82 1.70
C LYS A 251 -31.96 14.91 2.51
N ARG A 252 -30.89 14.27 2.07
CA ARG A 252 -29.64 14.19 2.82
C ARG A 252 -28.64 15.29 2.47
N PHE A 253 -28.68 15.77 1.24
CA PHE A 253 -27.70 16.70 0.68
C PHE A 253 -28.36 17.80 -0.17
N PRO A 254 -29.33 18.57 0.38
CA PRO A 254 -30.14 19.53 -0.38
C PRO A 254 -29.31 20.68 -1.00
N ASP A 255 -28.20 21.04 -0.36
CA ASP A 255 -27.33 22.14 -0.79
C ASP A 255 -26.13 21.63 -1.62
N SER A 256 -26.12 20.35 -2.02
CA SER A 256 -25.02 19.80 -2.78
C SER A 256 -25.03 20.25 -4.23
N ARG A 257 -23.85 20.31 -4.82
CA ARG A 257 -23.67 20.57 -6.25
C ARG A 257 -24.42 19.52 -7.11
N GLU A 258 -24.43 18.28 -6.64
CA GLU A 258 -25.06 17.13 -7.30
C GLU A 258 -26.58 17.25 -7.32
N TRP A 259 -27.20 17.74 -6.24
CA TRP A 259 -28.62 18.03 -6.25
C TRP A 259 -28.95 19.16 -7.25
N GLY A 260 -28.20 20.24 -7.24
CA GLY A 260 -28.36 21.32 -8.21
C GLY A 260 -28.14 20.84 -9.65
N ALA A 261 -27.23 19.88 -9.91
CA ALA A 261 -27.05 19.29 -11.22
C ALA A 261 -28.26 18.44 -11.65
N PHE A 262 -28.85 17.70 -10.70
CA PHE A 262 -30.08 16.93 -10.95
C PHE A 262 -31.25 17.84 -11.34
N GLU A 263 -31.50 18.94 -10.58
CA GLU A 263 -32.58 19.88 -10.87
C GLU A 263 -32.46 20.52 -12.27
N ARG A 264 -31.24 20.77 -12.70
CA ARG A 264 -30.96 21.32 -14.04
C ARG A 264 -30.95 20.25 -15.15
N GLY A 265 -31.06 18.97 -14.80
CA GLY A 265 -30.91 17.88 -15.77
C GLY A 265 -29.50 17.75 -16.35
N ALA A 266 -28.47 18.19 -15.64
CA ALA A 266 -27.09 18.26 -16.10
C ALA A 266 -26.33 16.92 -15.90
N PHE A 267 -26.85 15.84 -16.46
CA PHE A 267 -26.32 14.49 -16.27
C PHE A 267 -24.99 14.21 -16.96
N ASN A 268 -24.53 15.09 -17.80
CA ASN A 268 -23.26 14.96 -18.53
C ASN A 268 -22.09 15.72 -17.87
N GLU A 269 -22.37 16.40 -16.76
CA GLU A 269 -21.38 17.11 -15.94
C GLU A 269 -20.67 16.17 -14.95
#